data_692cdd097e0c27fa9d70e67cd0f1086b
#
_entry.id   692cdd097e0c27fa9d70e67cd0f1086b
#
_cell.length_a   1.000
_cell.length_b   1.000
_cell.length_c   1.000
_cell.angle_alpha   90.00
_cell.angle_beta   90.00
_cell.angle_gamma   90.00
#
_symmetry.space_group_name_H-M   'P 1'
#
loop_
_entity.id
_entity.type
_entity.pdbx_description
1 polymer ?
#
loop_
_entity_poly.entity_id
_entity_poly.type
_entity_poly.pdbx_seq_one_letter_code
_entity_poly.pdbx_strand_id
1 'polypeptide(L)'
;MSALVGLFDSGLGGLTVLRRLQERYPHSPCLYLGDTARVPYGQRSVADIRSIAAEVVGWLRHQQVGVLVMACNTSNALALDVAVAEAGVPVVGLIDSVAADLNSECVGVLATPATAASGAYRRAIHACRPHTSVLEVGCPTLVPLIEAGDLQDPALIDEEIGRASCRERV
;
A
#
# COMPACT_ATOMS: atom_id res chain seq x y z
N MET A 1 1.62 -29.21 -1.00
CA MET A 1 0.81 -28.24 -1.76
C MET A 1 1.22 -26.85 -1.31
N SER A 2 1.49 -25.91 -2.23
CA SER A 2 1.80 -24.52 -1.89
C SER A 2 0.56 -23.85 -1.26
N ALA A 3 0.77 -23.00 -0.25
CA ALA A 3 -0.31 -22.28 0.39
C ALA A 3 -0.95 -21.30 -0.61
N LEU A 4 -2.27 -21.11 -0.51
CA LEU A 4 -3.00 -20.08 -1.28
C LEU A 4 -2.59 -18.69 -0.77
N VAL A 5 -2.10 -17.83 -1.65
CA VAL A 5 -1.73 -16.45 -1.32
C VAL A 5 -2.93 -15.54 -1.54
N GLY A 6 -3.45 -14.94 -0.48
CA GLY A 6 -4.47 -13.90 -0.56
C GLY A 6 -3.82 -12.53 -0.77
N LEU A 7 -4.34 -11.73 -1.71
CA LEU A 7 -3.94 -10.34 -1.89
C LEU A 7 -5.16 -9.44 -1.69
N PHE A 8 -4.99 -8.41 -0.89
CA PHE A 8 -6.01 -7.37 -0.66
C PHE A 8 -5.53 -6.03 -1.21
N ASP A 9 -6.32 -5.44 -2.09
CA ASP A 9 -6.11 -4.08 -2.61
C ASP A 9 -7.43 -3.30 -2.65
N SER A 10 -7.33 -1.98 -2.69
CA SER A 10 -8.49 -1.10 -2.83
C SER A 10 -9.03 -1.02 -4.27
N GLY A 11 -8.20 -1.34 -5.26
CA GLY A 11 -8.54 -1.19 -6.68
C GLY A 11 -7.74 -2.10 -7.59
N LEU A 12 -6.99 -1.50 -8.50
CA LEU A 12 -6.21 -2.21 -9.52
C LEU A 12 -4.70 -2.14 -9.30
N GLY A 13 -4.22 -1.23 -8.44
CA GLY A 13 -2.78 -1.01 -8.20
C GLY A 13 -2.06 -2.26 -7.71
N GLY A 14 -2.70 -3.04 -6.86
CA GLY A 14 -2.18 -4.30 -6.32
C GLY A 14 -1.98 -5.42 -7.36
N LEU A 15 -2.52 -5.28 -8.58
CA LEU A 15 -2.22 -6.19 -9.70
C LEU A 15 -0.73 -6.15 -10.08
N THR A 16 -0.04 -5.04 -9.82
CA THR A 16 1.41 -4.95 -10.00
C THR A 16 2.15 -5.86 -9.03
N VAL A 17 1.67 -5.94 -7.78
CA VAL A 17 2.19 -6.85 -6.77
C VAL A 17 1.90 -8.30 -7.14
N LEU A 18 0.66 -8.61 -7.54
CA LEU A 18 0.26 -9.94 -8.00
C LEU A 18 1.14 -10.40 -9.16
N ARG A 19 1.36 -9.55 -10.16
CA ARG A 19 2.21 -9.86 -11.31
C ARG A 19 3.62 -10.23 -10.87
N ARG A 20 4.25 -9.46 -9.98
CA ARG A 20 5.59 -9.75 -9.47
C ARG A 20 5.64 -11.04 -8.67
N LEU A 21 4.59 -11.30 -7.90
CA LEU A 21 4.47 -12.56 -7.17
C LEU A 21 4.42 -13.76 -8.12
N GLN A 22 3.61 -13.68 -9.19
CA GLN A 22 3.49 -14.73 -10.20
C GLN A 22 4.77 -14.93 -11.01
N GLU A 23 5.47 -13.85 -11.36
CA GLU A 23 6.79 -13.93 -12.02
C GLU A 23 7.81 -14.67 -11.14
N ARG A 24 7.81 -14.44 -9.83
CA ARG A 24 8.75 -15.02 -8.88
C ARG A 24 8.35 -16.43 -8.43
N TYR A 25 7.06 -16.69 -8.32
CA TYR A 25 6.48 -17.93 -7.80
C TYR A 25 5.34 -18.43 -8.71
N PRO A 26 5.64 -18.88 -9.94
CA PRO A 26 4.64 -19.15 -10.98
C PRO A 26 3.67 -20.30 -10.62
N HIS A 27 4.02 -21.13 -9.66
CA HIS A 27 3.18 -22.26 -9.22
C HIS A 27 2.41 -21.99 -7.93
N SER A 28 2.52 -20.80 -7.35
CA SER A 28 1.77 -20.45 -6.15
C SER A 28 0.36 -20.00 -6.52
N PRO A 29 -0.69 -20.65 -6.00
CA PRO A 29 -2.05 -20.21 -6.23
C PRO A 29 -2.28 -18.87 -5.55
N CYS A 30 -2.93 -17.93 -6.24
CA CYS A 30 -3.22 -16.60 -5.75
C CYS A 30 -4.71 -16.31 -5.82
N LEU A 31 -5.23 -15.63 -4.80
CA LEU A 31 -6.57 -15.06 -4.76
C LEU A 31 -6.46 -13.55 -4.55
N TYR A 32 -6.84 -12.77 -5.56
CA TYR A 32 -6.82 -11.32 -5.51
C TYR A 32 -8.20 -10.76 -5.25
N LEU A 33 -8.31 -9.88 -4.23
CA LEU A 33 -9.50 -9.09 -3.98
C LEU A 33 -9.16 -7.61 -4.15
N GLY A 34 -9.73 -6.97 -5.17
CA GLY A 34 -9.72 -5.52 -5.35
C GLY A 34 -11.08 -4.94 -4.98
N ASP A 35 -11.14 -4.10 -3.96
CA ASP A 35 -12.37 -3.48 -3.47
C ASP A 35 -12.75 -2.25 -4.29
N THR A 36 -13.00 -2.46 -5.57
CA THR A 36 -13.33 -1.39 -6.53
C THR A 36 -14.64 -0.67 -6.24
N ALA A 37 -15.51 -1.26 -5.41
CA ALA A 37 -16.78 -0.64 -5.04
C ALA A 37 -16.61 0.52 -4.05
N ARG A 38 -15.49 0.57 -3.32
CA ARG A 38 -15.26 1.54 -2.25
C ARG A 38 -14.06 2.48 -2.50
N VAL A 39 -13.48 2.48 -3.69
CA VAL A 39 -12.42 3.43 -4.09
C VAL A 39 -12.96 4.88 -4.12
N PRO A 40 -12.12 5.90 -3.90
CA PRO A 40 -10.71 5.84 -3.51
C PRO A 40 -10.52 5.77 -1.99
N TYR A 41 -9.69 4.86 -1.51
CA TYR A 41 -9.40 4.69 -0.08
C TYR A 41 -8.69 5.91 0.53
N GLY A 42 -7.88 6.60 -0.25
CA GLY A 42 -7.10 7.76 0.23
C GLY A 42 -7.94 8.96 0.71
N GLN A 43 -9.26 8.96 0.43
CA GLN A 43 -10.20 10.00 0.84
C GLN A 43 -11.14 9.54 1.98
N ARG A 44 -11.02 8.29 2.43
CA ARG A 44 -11.86 7.74 3.49
C ARG A 44 -11.27 8.01 4.88
N SER A 45 -12.15 7.98 5.88
CA SER A 45 -11.70 8.08 7.27
C SER A 45 -10.87 6.85 7.68
N VAL A 46 -10.00 7.02 8.67
CA VAL A 46 -9.23 5.91 9.24
C VAL A 46 -10.16 4.82 9.76
N ALA A 47 -11.28 5.19 10.39
CA ALA A 47 -12.25 4.23 10.92
C ALA A 47 -12.88 3.39 9.79
N ASP A 48 -13.24 4.01 8.66
CA ASP A 48 -13.78 3.29 7.51
C ASP A 48 -12.76 2.31 6.93
N ILE A 49 -11.50 2.74 6.74
CA ILE A 49 -10.43 1.89 6.22
C ILE A 49 -10.20 0.67 7.13
N ARG A 50 -10.22 0.87 8.44
CA ARG A 50 -10.06 -0.21 9.42
C ARG A 50 -11.23 -1.19 9.39
N SER A 51 -12.46 -0.68 9.29
CA SER A 51 -13.66 -1.51 9.15
C SER A 51 -13.66 -2.33 7.87
N ILE A 52 -13.30 -1.70 6.74
CA ILE A 52 -13.19 -2.38 5.45
C ILE A 52 -12.09 -3.45 5.50
N ALA A 53 -10.96 -3.15 6.10
CA ALA A 53 -9.87 -4.11 6.23
C ALA A 53 -10.31 -5.35 7.03
N ALA A 54 -11.02 -5.17 8.14
CA ALA A 54 -11.55 -6.28 8.92
C ALA A 54 -12.52 -7.16 8.10
N GLU A 55 -13.43 -6.52 7.34
CA GLU A 55 -14.39 -7.23 6.47
C GLU A 55 -13.69 -8.04 5.38
N VAL A 56 -12.79 -7.39 4.63
CA VAL A 56 -12.09 -8.03 3.51
C VAL A 56 -11.17 -9.14 3.97
N VAL A 57 -10.42 -8.91 5.05
CA VAL A 57 -9.52 -9.92 5.63
C VAL A 57 -10.30 -11.10 6.20
N GLY A 58 -11.41 -10.83 6.87
CA GLY A 58 -12.34 -11.87 7.33
C GLY A 58 -12.85 -12.74 6.17
N TRP A 59 -13.22 -12.12 5.04
CA TRP A 59 -13.63 -12.85 3.84
C TRP A 59 -12.49 -13.71 3.28
N LEU A 60 -11.27 -13.14 3.14
CA LEU A 60 -10.11 -13.89 2.65
C LEU A 60 -9.74 -15.06 3.56
N ARG A 61 -9.87 -14.91 4.88
CA ARG A 61 -9.73 -16.01 5.84
C ARG A 61 -10.72 -17.14 5.57
N HIS A 62 -11.98 -16.81 5.26
CA HIS A 62 -13.00 -17.82 4.90
C HIS A 62 -12.66 -18.54 3.58
N GLN A 63 -11.88 -17.91 2.67
CA GLN A 63 -11.36 -18.56 1.48
C GLN A 63 -10.13 -19.45 1.77
N GLN A 64 -9.75 -19.62 3.03
CA GLN A 64 -8.66 -20.49 3.47
C GLN A 64 -7.29 -20.09 2.87
N VAL A 65 -7.03 -18.79 2.71
CA VAL A 65 -5.70 -18.33 2.35
C VAL A 65 -4.68 -18.73 3.42
N GLY A 66 -3.49 -19.14 3.00
CA GLY A 66 -2.41 -19.54 3.91
C GLY A 66 -1.43 -18.43 4.25
N VAL A 67 -1.48 -17.32 3.49
CA VAL A 67 -0.75 -16.08 3.72
C VAL A 67 -1.54 -14.92 3.11
N LEU A 68 -1.50 -13.76 3.73
CA LEU A 68 -2.15 -12.54 3.26
C LEU A 68 -1.11 -11.48 2.89
N VAL A 69 -1.26 -10.86 1.72
CA VAL A 69 -0.48 -9.71 1.28
C VAL A 69 -1.38 -8.47 1.24
N MET A 70 -1.03 -7.46 2.02
CA MET A 70 -1.70 -6.15 2.01
C MET A 70 -1.14 -5.32 0.85
N ALA A 71 -1.70 -5.51 -0.36
CA ALA A 71 -1.22 -4.87 -1.59
C ALA A 71 -1.65 -3.40 -1.72
N CYS A 72 -2.60 -2.92 -0.91
CA CYS A 72 -3.00 -1.52 -0.83
C CYS A 72 -2.14 -0.77 0.20
N ASN A 73 -1.40 0.25 -0.25
CA ASN A 73 -0.57 1.08 0.64
C ASN A 73 -1.38 1.84 1.70
N THR A 74 -2.57 2.35 1.34
CA THR A 74 -3.44 3.06 2.29
C THR A 74 -3.94 2.13 3.39
N SER A 75 -4.43 0.93 3.03
CA SER A 75 -4.85 -0.07 4.02
C SER A 75 -3.67 -0.57 4.85
N ASN A 76 -2.50 -0.78 4.22
CA ASN A 76 -1.30 -1.18 4.95
C ASN A 76 -0.87 -0.12 5.98
N ALA A 77 -0.92 1.17 5.61
CA ALA A 77 -0.55 2.27 6.50
C ALA A 77 -1.49 2.45 7.71
N LEU A 78 -2.80 2.17 7.53
CA LEU A 78 -3.86 2.53 8.47
C LEU A 78 -4.51 1.36 9.21
N ALA A 79 -4.35 0.14 8.70
CA ALA A 79 -5.09 -1.03 9.17
C ALA A 79 -4.28 -2.35 9.14
N LEU A 80 -2.94 -2.30 9.10
CA LEU A 80 -2.11 -3.50 9.13
C LEU A 80 -2.33 -4.30 10.42
N ASP A 81 -2.45 -3.62 11.56
CA ASP A 81 -2.73 -4.23 12.86
C ASP A 81 -4.09 -4.94 12.87
N VAL A 82 -5.11 -4.37 12.23
CA VAL A 82 -6.42 -5.01 12.06
C VAL A 82 -6.29 -6.26 11.20
N ALA A 83 -5.57 -6.17 10.08
CA ALA A 83 -5.35 -7.31 9.19
C ALA A 83 -4.62 -8.45 9.91
N VAL A 84 -3.60 -8.14 10.70
CA VAL A 84 -2.85 -9.13 11.51
C VAL A 84 -3.77 -9.80 12.54
N ALA A 85 -4.62 -9.04 13.20
CA ALA A 85 -5.55 -9.58 14.20
C ALA A 85 -6.61 -10.50 13.59
N GLU A 86 -7.12 -10.16 12.38
CA GLU A 86 -8.24 -10.86 11.74
C GLU A 86 -7.81 -12.04 10.85
N ALA A 87 -6.61 -12.02 10.28
CA ALA A 87 -6.21 -12.97 9.24
C ALA A 87 -6.09 -14.42 9.75
N GLY A 88 -5.60 -14.62 10.97
CA GLY A 88 -5.28 -15.95 11.48
C GLY A 88 -4.14 -16.69 10.73
N VAL A 89 -3.46 -15.98 9.81
CA VAL A 89 -2.34 -16.45 9.01
C VAL A 89 -1.28 -15.34 8.94
N PRO A 90 -0.04 -15.62 8.52
CA PRO A 90 0.96 -14.57 8.32
C PRO A 90 0.47 -13.48 7.38
N VAL A 91 0.71 -12.22 7.76
CA VAL A 91 0.38 -11.03 6.97
C VAL A 91 1.66 -10.34 6.53
N VAL A 92 1.77 -10.05 5.23
CA VAL A 92 2.89 -9.32 4.63
C VAL A 92 2.43 -7.91 4.29
N GLY A 93 3.05 -6.92 4.92
CA GLY A 93 2.85 -5.50 4.62
C GLY A 93 3.89 -5.00 3.61
N LEU A 94 3.47 -4.22 2.62
CA LEU A 94 4.39 -3.65 1.63
C LEU A 94 5.31 -2.60 2.23
N ILE A 95 4.83 -1.79 3.18
CA ILE A 95 5.59 -0.69 3.80
C ILE A 95 6.80 -1.24 4.55
N ASP A 96 6.60 -2.25 5.38
CA ASP A 96 7.70 -2.87 6.14
C ASP A 96 8.68 -3.57 5.21
N SER A 97 8.18 -4.21 4.14
CA SER A 97 9.01 -4.88 3.14
C SER A 97 9.92 -3.88 2.41
N VAL A 98 9.38 -2.73 1.99
CA VAL A 98 10.17 -1.66 1.36
C VAL A 98 11.17 -1.07 2.34
N ALA A 99 10.76 -0.80 3.59
CA ALA A 99 11.64 -0.23 4.62
C ALA A 99 12.85 -1.13 4.93
N ALA A 100 12.64 -2.46 4.93
CA ALA A 100 13.70 -3.44 5.17
C ALA A 100 14.74 -3.48 4.04
N ASP A 101 14.29 -3.34 2.78
CA ASP A 101 15.13 -3.44 1.58
C ASP A 101 15.77 -2.10 1.16
N LEU A 102 15.30 -1.00 1.74
CA LEU A 102 15.79 0.35 1.44
C LEU A 102 17.25 0.53 1.85
N ASN A 103 18.05 1.19 0.99
CA ASN A 103 19.44 1.55 1.30
C ASN A 103 19.73 2.99 0.85
N SER A 104 19.18 3.96 1.59
CA SER A 104 19.36 5.39 1.29
C SER A 104 19.37 6.22 2.58
N GLU A 105 20.15 7.31 2.61
CA GLU A 105 20.18 8.26 3.72
C GLU A 105 19.04 9.29 3.65
N CYS A 106 18.45 9.48 2.47
CA CYS A 106 17.34 10.41 2.24
C CYS A 106 16.29 9.77 1.34
N VAL A 107 15.02 9.82 1.76
CA VAL A 107 13.89 9.16 1.08
C VAL A 107 12.71 10.11 0.97
N GLY A 108 12.23 10.32 -0.26
CA GLY A 108 10.94 10.93 -0.53
C GLY A 108 9.87 9.87 -0.76
N VAL A 109 8.74 10.00 -0.08
CA VAL A 109 7.57 9.13 -0.23
C VAL A 109 6.41 9.92 -0.80
N LEU A 110 6.00 9.61 -2.03
CA LEU A 110 4.78 10.13 -2.64
C LEU A 110 3.66 9.13 -2.38
N ALA A 111 2.60 9.55 -1.72
CA ALA A 111 1.53 8.66 -1.30
C ALA A 111 0.18 9.38 -1.28
N THR A 112 -0.92 8.64 -1.05
CA THR A 112 -2.20 9.29 -0.77
C THR A 112 -2.10 10.19 0.46
N PRO A 113 -2.91 11.26 0.57
CA PRO A 113 -2.91 12.14 1.74
C PRO A 113 -3.05 11.37 3.06
N ALA A 114 -3.93 10.37 3.11
CA ALA A 114 -4.13 9.54 4.30
C ALA A 114 -2.89 8.71 4.66
N THR A 115 -2.22 8.13 3.67
CA THR A 115 -0.98 7.37 3.88
C THR A 115 0.15 8.28 4.37
N ALA A 116 0.38 9.42 3.72
CA ALA A 116 1.42 10.37 4.11
C ALA A 116 1.16 10.93 5.52
N ALA A 117 -0.09 11.33 5.83
CA ALA A 117 -0.46 11.84 7.15
C ALA A 117 -0.29 10.79 8.25
N SER A 118 -0.39 9.50 7.94
CA SER A 118 -0.19 8.43 8.92
C SER A 118 1.24 8.34 9.44
N GLY A 119 2.24 8.77 8.68
CA GLY A 119 3.65 8.61 9.01
C GLY A 119 4.13 7.15 9.03
N ALA A 120 3.40 6.24 8.38
CA ALA A 120 3.69 4.80 8.43
C ALA A 120 5.05 4.47 7.79
N TYR A 121 5.37 5.06 6.66
CA TYR A 121 6.65 4.87 5.98
C TYR A 121 7.81 5.38 6.85
N ARG A 122 7.68 6.58 7.42
CA ARG A 122 8.71 7.13 8.32
C ARG A 122 8.95 6.21 9.49
N ARG A 123 7.89 5.72 10.16
CA ARG A 123 8.06 4.80 11.29
C ARG A 123 8.74 3.50 10.88
N ALA A 124 8.32 2.88 9.78
CA ALA A 124 8.91 1.64 9.30
C ALA A 124 10.38 1.82 8.90
N ILE A 125 10.70 2.91 8.17
CA ILE A 125 12.07 3.23 7.77
C ILE A 125 12.95 3.49 8.99
N HIS A 126 12.48 4.29 9.95
CA HIS A 126 13.26 4.60 11.17
C HIS A 126 13.44 3.37 12.07
N ALA A 127 12.53 2.41 12.06
CA ALA A 127 12.71 1.14 12.78
C ALA A 127 13.91 0.34 12.24
N CYS A 128 14.16 0.40 10.93
CA CYS A 128 15.30 -0.27 10.30
C CYS A 128 16.54 0.64 10.21
N ARG A 129 16.36 1.93 10.01
CA ARG A 129 17.40 2.95 9.75
C ARG A 129 17.07 4.28 10.45
N PRO A 130 17.40 4.43 11.71
CA PRO A 130 16.99 5.59 12.54
C PRO A 130 17.50 6.96 12.04
N HIS A 131 18.57 6.97 11.24
CA HIS A 131 19.21 8.21 10.76
C HIS A 131 18.78 8.61 9.35
N THR A 132 17.94 7.82 8.66
CA THR A 132 17.44 8.17 7.33
C THR A 132 16.50 9.38 7.42
N SER A 133 16.77 10.41 6.61
CA SER A 133 15.83 11.52 6.42
C SER A 133 14.64 11.06 5.58
N VAL A 134 13.42 11.24 6.08
CA VAL A 134 12.20 10.79 5.39
C VAL A 134 11.25 11.96 5.22
N LEU A 135 10.91 12.27 3.96
CA LEU A 135 9.87 13.22 3.59
C LEU A 135 8.67 12.45 3.05
N GLU A 136 7.51 12.60 3.67
CA GLU A 136 6.25 12.02 3.18
C GLU A 136 5.36 13.13 2.63
N VAL A 137 4.94 13.00 1.37
CA VAL A 137 4.11 13.99 0.67
C VAL A 137 2.80 13.34 0.21
N GLY A 138 1.69 13.97 0.61
CA GLY A 138 0.37 13.56 0.15
C GLY A 138 0.07 14.09 -1.24
N CYS A 139 -0.18 13.20 -2.20
CA CYS A 139 -0.47 13.48 -3.61
C CYS A 139 -1.91 13.06 -3.92
N PRO A 140 -2.90 13.96 -3.81
CA PRO A 140 -4.31 13.60 -3.92
C PRO A 140 -4.73 13.20 -5.34
N THR A 141 -4.04 13.67 -6.37
CA THR A 141 -4.37 13.44 -7.78
C THR A 141 -3.68 12.22 -8.37
N LEU A 142 -2.58 11.76 -7.78
CA LEU A 142 -1.73 10.70 -8.35
C LEU A 142 -2.49 9.37 -8.52
N VAL A 143 -3.24 8.92 -7.50
CA VAL A 143 -4.01 7.66 -7.58
C VAL A 143 -5.16 7.74 -8.59
N PRO A 144 -6.00 8.80 -8.60
CA PRO A 144 -7.00 8.99 -9.66
C PRO A 144 -6.43 8.94 -11.08
N LEU A 145 -5.27 9.56 -11.33
CA LEU A 145 -4.60 9.52 -12.64
C LEU A 145 -4.15 8.12 -13.01
N ILE A 146 -3.57 7.38 -12.07
CA ILE A 146 -3.14 6.00 -12.29
C ILE A 146 -4.35 5.09 -12.61
N GLU A 147 -5.43 5.23 -11.87
CA GLU A 147 -6.64 4.40 -12.05
C GLU A 147 -7.40 4.75 -13.34
N ALA A 148 -7.36 6.01 -13.77
CA ALA A 148 -7.90 6.44 -15.06
C ALA A 148 -7.03 5.98 -16.26
N GLY A 149 -5.81 5.50 -16.02
CA GLY A 149 -4.85 5.17 -17.06
C GLY A 149 -4.24 6.40 -17.74
N ASP A 150 -4.44 7.58 -17.16
CA ASP A 150 -3.99 8.87 -17.70
C ASP A 150 -2.58 9.22 -17.21
N LEU A 151 -1.64 8.32 -17.50
CA LEU A 151 -0.22 8.50 -17.18
C LEU A 151 0.56 9.17 -18.32
N GLN A 152 -0.15 9.64 -19.34
CA GLN A 152 0.45 10.18 -20.56
C GLN A 152 0.67 11.70 -20.50
N ASP A 153 0.10 12.40 -19.51
CA ASP A 153 0.31 13.84 -19.35
C ASP A 153 1.47 14.11 -18.37
N PRO A 154 2.68 14.47 -18.89
CA PRO A 154 3.84 14.77 -18.04
C PRO A 154 3.58 15.96 -17.11
N ALA A 155 2.72 16.92 -17.52
CA ALA A 155 2.48 18.13 -16.74
C ALA A 155 1.79 17.84 -15.41
N LEU A 156 0.89 16.85 -15.37
CA LEU A 156 0.22 16.44 -14.14
C LEU A 156 1.20 15.73 -13.17
N ILE A 157 2.09 14.90 -13.72
CA ILE A 157 3.14 14.23 -12.93
C ILE A 157 4.14 15.26 -12.40
N ASP A 158 4.55 16.20 -13.24
CA ASP A 158 5.48 17.26 -12.87
C ASP A 158 4.87 18.20 -11.80
N GLU A 159 3.58 18.50 -11.87
CA GLU A 159 2.89 19.30 -10.84
C GLU A 159 2.95 18.62 -9.47
N GLU A 160 2.65 17.32 -9.38
CA GLU A 160 2.69 16.57 -8.11
C GLU A 160 4.12 16.43 -7.58
N ILE A 161 5.09 16.11 -8.44
CA ILE A 161 6.52 16.05 -8.08
C ILE A 161 7.04 17.45 -7.70
N GLY A 162 6.61 18.49 -8.42
CA GLY A 162 6.93 19.88 -8.12
C GLY A 162 6.43 20.32 -6.74
N ARG A 163 5.21 19.94 -6.36
CA ARG A 163 4.65 20.20 -5.02
C ARG A 163 5.44 19.48 -3.92
N ALA A 164 5.89 18.25 -4.19
CA ALA A 164 6.76 17.52 -3.28
C ALA A 164 8.08 18.23 -3.06
N SER A 165 8.73 18.68 -4.16
CA SER A 165 10.03 19.36 -4.13
C SER A 165 9.98 20.75 -3.46
N CYS A 166 8.84 21.46 -3.54
CA CYS A 166 8.69 22.79 -2.92
C CYS A 166 8.59 22.73 -1.39
N ARG A 167 8.17 21.61 -0.81
CA ARG A 167 8.08 21.45 0.64
C ARG A 167 9.42 21.20 1.32
N GLU A 168 10.46 20.84 0.56
CA GLU A 168 11.83 20.67 1.09
C GLU A 168 12.59 21.99 1.32
N ARG A 169 12.05 23.14 0.90
CA ARG A 169 12.76 24.45 0.94
C ARG A 169 12.31 25.38 2.06
N VAL A 170 11.62 24.85 3.08
CA VAL A 170 11.21 25.66 4.26
C VAL A 170 11.89 25.15 5.52
#